data_66419fe33d66d43298909af606e2d029
#
_entry.id   66419fe33d66d43298909af606e2d029
#
_cell.length_a   1.000
_cell.length_b   1.000
_cell.length_c   1.000
_cell.angle_alpha   90.00
_cell.angle_beta   90.00
_cell.angle_gamma   90.00
#
_symmetry.space_group_name_H-M   'P 1'
#
loop_
_entity.id
_entity.type
_entity.pdbx_description
1 polymer ?
#
loop_
_entity_poly.entity_id
_entity_poly.type
_entity_poly.pdbx_seq_one_letter_code
_entity_poly.pdbx_strand_id
1 'polypeptide(L)'
;TFIDWAKTTEWWKNTLVIIIADHCRRNTEEIQVYSQDIFRIPMLWIGGAVNPTGLEIRKTGSQTDIPLTLLHQLGLGGDFPFGKDLLSDGSGSFAFYTFNDGFAFITDSSKYIYDHQLGNPVDTAGVDPERAGRLGKAFLQVLYDDFLNR
;
A
#
# COMPACT_ATOMS: atom_id res chain seq x y z
N THR A 1 25.91 12.65 -4.37
CA THR A 1 24.79 12.28 -3.47
C THR A 1 25.15 11.11 -2.58
N PHE A 2 24.35 10.82 -1.53
CA PHE A 2 24.52 9.62 -0.69
C PHE A 2 24.53 8.33 -1.53
N ILE A 3 23.60 8.21 -2.46
CA ILE A 3 23.48 7.02 -3.33
C ILE A 3 24.72 6.85 -4.22
N ASP A 4 25.27 7.94 -4.78
CA ASP A 4 26.48 7.85 -5.60
C ASP A 4 27.68 7.36 -4.79
N TRP A 5 27.81 7.86 -3.56
CA TRP A 5 28.81 7.39 -2.62
C TRP A 5 28.57 5.92 -2.22
N ALA A 6 27.36 5.55 -1.86
CA ALA A 6 27.00 4.20 -1.46
C ALA A 6 27.35 3.16 -2.54
N LYS A 7 27.11 3.49 -3.81
CA LYS A 7 27.47 2.64 -4.95
C LYS A 7 28.97 2.34 -5.06
N THR A 8 29.84 3.12 -4.46
CA THR A 8 31.28 2.91 -4.44
C THR A 8 31.77 1.99 -3.32
N THR A 9 30.89 1.59 -2.42
CA THR A 9 31.22 0.79 -1.24
C THR A 9 31.02 -0.71 -1.47
N GLU A 10 31.79 -1.53 -0.74
CA GLU A 10 31.68 -3.00 -0.85
C GLU A 10 30.33 -3.54 -0.37
N TRP A 11 29.73 -2.91 0.64
CA TRP A 11 28.44 -3.34 1.18
C TRP A 11 27.28 -3.12 0.21
N TRP A 12 27.41 -2.20 -0.76
CA TRP A 12 26.33 -1.92 -1.73
C TRP A 12 25.87 -3.17 -2.49
N LYS A 13 26.78 -4.07 -2.82
CA LYS A 13 26.49 -5.30 -3.58
C LYS A 13 25.43 -6.19 -2.92
N ASN A 14 25.40 -6.20 -1.59
CA ASN A 14 24.51 -7.03 -0.78
C ASN A 14 23.45 -6.21 -0.03
N THR A 15 23.18 -4.99 -0.48
CA THR A 15 22.24 -4.08 0.19
C THR A 15 21.02 -3.82 -0.67
N LEU A 16 19.86 -3.87 -0.03
CA LEU A 16 18.60 -3.33 -0.52
C LEU A 16 18.32 -2.03 0.24
N VAL A 17 18.04 -0.97 -0.50
CA VAL A 17 17.57 0.31 0.03
C VAL A 17 16.15 0.53 -0.46
N ILE A 18 15.20 0.64 0.46
CA ILE A 18 13.80 0.96 0.17
C ILE A 18 13.59 2.44 0.50
N ILE A 19 13.20 3.21 -0.50
CA ILE A 19 12.85 4.61 -0.37
C ILE A 19 11.34 4.72 -0.57
N ILE A 20 10.65 5.20 0.46
CA ILE A 20 9.20 5.33 0.45
C ILE A 20 8.81 6.60 1.24
N ALA A 21 7.77 7.29 0.78
CA ALA A 21 7.19 8.37 1.55
C ALA A 21 6.31 7.79 2.68
N ASP A 22 6.27 8.47 3.81
CA ASP A 22 5.34 8.15 4.91
C ASP A 22 3.90 8.51 4.55
N HIS A 23 3.72 9.66 3.87
CA HIS A 23 2.45 10.13 3.32
C HIS A 23 2.71 11.06 2.14
N CYS A 24 1.68 11.36 1.37
CA CYS A 24 1.73 12.39 0.34
C CYS A 24 1.70 13.79 0.98
N ARG A 25 2.27 14.77 0.30
CA ARG A 25 2.16 16.17 0.69
C ARG A 25 0.70 16.60 0.55
N ARG A 26 0.08 17.04 1.63
CA ARG A 26 -1.19 17.75 1.58
C ARG A 26 -0.96 19.08 0.88
N ASN A 27 -1.23 19.11 -0.40
CA ASN A 27 -1.10 20.33 -1.18
C ASN A 27 -2.49 20.78 -1.59
N THR A 28 -2.86 21.96 -1.12
CA THR A 28 -3.94 22.82 -1.56
C THR A 28 -5.34 22.51 -1.02
N GLU A 29 -6.07 23.59 -0.85
CA GLU A 29 -7.47 23.70 -0.46
C GLU A 29 -8.44 22.99 -1.43
N GLU A 30 -7.95 22.46 -2.54
CA GLU A 30 -8.75 21.86 -3.62
C GLU A 30 -8.91 20.33 -3.52
N ILE A 31 -8.04 19.62 -2.77
CA ILE A 31 -8.10 18.15 -2.69
C ILE A 31 -8.86 17.72 -1.45
N GLN A 32 -9.91 16.94 -1.64
CA GLN A 32 -10.71 16.40 -0.54
C GLN A 32 -9.86 15.49 0.35
N VAL A 33 -10.03 15.60 1.67
CA VAL A 33 -9.25 14.86 2.69
C VAL A 33 -9.32 13.33 2.55
N TYR A 34 -10.33 12.83 1.88
CA TYR A 34 -10.52 11.40 1.59
C TYR A 34 -9.97 10.98 0.22
N SER A 35 -9.49 11.93 -0.60
CA SER A 35 -9.05 11.62 -1.97
C SER A 35 -7.92 10.61 -1.99
N GLN A 36 -8.01 9.65 -2.88
CA GLN A 36 -6.95 8.67 -3.17
C GLN A 36 -5.59 9.34 -3.42
N ASP A 37 -5.56 10.52 -4.02
CA ASP A 37 -4.33 11.23 -4.37
C ASP A 37 -3.52 11.67 -3.15
N ILE A 38 -4.18 11.85 -1.98
CA ILE A 38 -3.49 12.16 -0.71
C ILE A 38 -2.79 10.92 -0.15
N PHE A 39 -3.30 9.73 -0.46
CA PHE A 39 -2.78 8.46 0.09
C PHE A 39 -1.85 7.73 -0.87
N ARG A 40 -1.76 8.20 -2.12
CA ARG A 40 -0.87 7.59 -3.11
C ARG A 40 0.55 8.09 -2.93
N ILE A 41 1.46 7.18 -2.62
CA ILE A 41 2.88 7.47 -2.40
C ILE A 41 3.77 6.65 -3.33
N PRO A 42 4.92 7.20 -3.76
CA PRO A 42 5.91 6.44 -4.50
C PRO A 42 6.73 5.54 -3.59
N MET A 43 7.15 4.39 -4.12
CA MET A 43 8.14 3.52 -3.50
C MET A 43 9.19 3.12 -4.52
N LEU A 44 10.46 3.15 -4.12
CA LEU A 44 11.60 2.78 -4.94
C LEU A 44 12.50 1.81 -4.19
N TRP A 45 12.82 0.68 -4.84
CA TRP A 45 13.79 -0.28 -4.36
C TRP A 45 15.05 -0.18 -5.19
N ILE A 46 16.19 0.07 -4.54
CA ILE A 46 17.51 0.19 -5.15
C ILE A 46 18.56 -0.56 -4.34
N GLY A 47 19.70 -0.82 -4.94
CA GLY A 47 20.82 -1.50 -4.29
C GLY A 47 21.35 -2.65 -5.14
N GLY A 48 22.50 -3.14 -4.80
CA GLY A 48 23.13 -4.25 -5.52
C GLY A 48 22.44 -5.60 -5.32
N ALA A 49 21.59 -5.71 -4.30
CA ALA A 49 20.78 -6.91 -4.05
C ALA A 49 19.47 -6.94 -4.85
N VAL A 50 19.14 -5.87 -5.58
CA VAL A 50 17.89 -5.80 -6.38
C VAL A 50 18.09 -6.53 -7.72
N ASN A 51 17.29 -7.58 -7.94
CA ASN A 51 17.28 -8.33 -9.19
C ASN A 51 15.86 -8.83 -9.51
N PRO A 52 15.29 -8.58 -10.71
CA PRO A 52 15.87 -7.77 -11.80
C PRO A 52 15.80 -6.26 -11.53
N THR A 53 16.69 -5.50 -12.14
CA THR A 53 16.66 -4.03 -12.13
C THR A 53 15.71 -3.48 -13.19
N GLY A 54 15.15 -2.28 -12.94
CA GLY A 54 14.27 -1.59 -13.89
C GLY A 54 12.85 -2.16 -13.97
N LEU A 55 12.46 -3.02 -13.01
CA LEU A 55 11.10 -3.53 -12.93
C LEU A 55 10.16 -2.44 -12.40
N GLU A 56 9.05 -2.23 -13.09
CA GLU A 56 7.95 -1.39 -12.62
C GLU A 56 6.81 -2.27 -12.09
N ILE A 57 6.51 -2.16 -10.80
CA ILE A 57 5.40 -2.86 -10.16
C ILE A 57 4.17 -1.95 -10.17
N ARG A 58 3.12 -2.36 -10.87
CA ARG A 58 1.87 -1.61 -11.01
C ARG A 58 0.74 -2.13 -10.11
N LYS A 59 1.02 -3.15 -9.32
CA LYS A 59 0.06 -3.73 -8.38
C LYS A 59 -0.34 -2.70 -7.32
N THR A 60 -1.64 -2.57 -7.09
CA THR A 60 -2.17 -1.75 -6.02
C THR A 60 -1.87 -2.38 -4.66
N GLY A 61 -1.25 -1.62 -3.77
CA GLY A 61 -0.84 -2.10 -2.45
C GLY A 61 -0.81 -1.02 -1.39
N SER A 62 -0.55 -1.44 -0.16
CA SER A 62 -0.42 -0.59 1.02
C SER A 62 0.98 -0.72 1.64
N GLN A 63 1.38 0.22 2.49
CA GLN A 63 2.66 0.12 3.23
C GLN A 63 2.73 -1.12 4.11
N THR A 64 1.61 -1.62 4.60
CA THR A 64 1.49 -2.87 5.37
C THR A 64 1.91 -4.12 4.58
N ASP A 65 2.01 -4.03 3.27
CA ASP A 65 2.43 -5.12 2.39
C ASP A 65 3.97 -5.28 2.33
N ILE A 66 4.71 -4.23 2.69
CA ILE A 66 6.17 -4.19 2.57
C ILE A 66 6.87 -5.27 3.40
N PRO A 67 6.53 -5.49 4.69
CA PRO A 67 7.20 -6.49 5.51
C PRO A 67 7.09 -7.90 4.91
N LEU A 68 5.90 -8.33 4.53
CA LEU A 68 5.69 -9.66 3.95
C LEU A 68 6.37 -9.79 2.59
N THR A 69 6.27 -8.76 1.74
CA THR A 69 6.97 -8.73 0.46
C THR A 69 8.48 -8.90 0.65
N LEU A 70 9.07 -8.16 1.59
CA LEU A 70 10.50 -8.24 1.88
C LEU A 70 10.92 -9.61 2.39
N LEU A 71 10.18 -10.17 3.35
CA LEU A 71 10.48 -11.49 3.91
C LEU A 71 10.44 -12.57 2.84
N HIS A 72 9.45 -12.55 1.95
CA HIS A 72 9.39 -13.50 0.83
C HIS A 72 10.58 -13.38 -0.13
N GLN A 73 11.06 -12.15 -0.40
CA GLN A 73 12.28 -11.96 -1.21
C GLN A 73 13.54 -12.51 -0.53
N LEU A 74 13.54 -12.61 0.80
CA LEU A 74 14.61 -13.22 1.58
C LEU A 74 14.44 -14.74 1.78
N GLY A 75 13.39 -15.34 1.20
CA GLY A 75 13.05 -16.75 1.41
C GLY A 75 12.54 -17.06 2.81
N LEU A 76 12.06 -16.06 3.53
CA LEU A 76 11.53 -16.16 4.88
C LEU A 76 10.00 -16.09 4.86
N GLY A 77 9.36 -16.74 5.81
CA GLY A 77 7.93 -16.59 6.07
C GLY A 77 7.66 -15.56 7.17
N GLY A 78 6.40 -15.15 7.29
CA GLY A 78 5.94 -14.28 8.36
C GLY A 78 4.42 -14.26 8.45
N ASP A 79 3.90 -14.02 9.64
CA ASP A 79 2.46 -13.83 9.86
C ASP A 79 2.15 -12.32 9.87
N PHE A 80 1.63 -11.85 8.74
CA PHE A 80 1.20 -10.48 8.54
C PHE A 80 -0.23 -10.49 7.99
N PRO A 81 -1.25 -10.65 8.86
CA PRO A 81 -2.65 -10.89 8.44
C PRO A 81 -3.23 -9.78 7.56
N PHE A 82 -2.70 -8.56 7.64
CA PHE A 82 -3.13 -7.43 6.84
C PHE A 82 -2.16 -7.07 5.71
N GLY A 83 -1.11 -7.86 5.52
CA GLY A 83 -0.13 -7.70 4.46
C GLY A 83 -0.27 -8.76 3.37
N LYS A 84 0.20 -8.43 2.19
CA LYS A 84 0.34 -9.37 1.07
C LYS A 84 1.68 -9.16 0.37
N ASP A 85 2.12 -10.14 -0.39
CA ASP A 85 3.33 -10.02 -1.20
C ASP A 85 3.02 -9.25 -2.49
N LEU A 86 3.58 -8.07 -2.63
CA LEU A 86 3.39 -7.21 -3.81
C LEU A 86 4.04 -7.79 -5.08
N LEU A 87 5.01 -8.68 -4.93
CA LEU A 87 5.73 -9.29 -6.05
C LEU A 87 5.17 -10.66 -6.47
N SER A 88 4.26 -11.23 -5.69
CA SER A 88 3.61 -12.50 -6.02
C SER A 88 2.41 -12.30 -6.94
N ASP A 89 2.35 -12.99 -8.08
CA ASP A 89 1.22 -12.96 -9.00
C ASP A 89 -0.09 -13.48 -8.36
N GLY A 90 0.02 -14.39 -7.40
CA GLY A 90 -1.12 -14.98 -6.69
C GLY A 90 -1.72 -14.08 -5.60
N SER A 91 -1.07 -13.00 -5.21
CA SER A 91 -1.60 -12.08 -4.21
C SER A 91 -2.61 -11.10 -4.81
N GLY A 92 -3.63 -10.73 -4.04
CA GLY A 92 -4.62 -9.74 -4.45
C GLY A 92 -3.99 -8.37 -4.73
N SER A 93 -4.63 -7.58 -5.58
CA SER A 93 -4.22 -6.21 -5.88
C SER A 93 -5.24 -5.25 -5.30
N PHE A 94 -4.95 -4.72 -4.12
CA PHE A 94 -5.78 -3.74 -3.44
C PHE A 94 -4.98 -2.91 -2.44
N ALA A 95 -5.50 -1.74 -2.12
CA ALA A 95 -5.06 -0.90 -1.01
C ALA A 95 -6.25 -0.56 -0.10
N PHE A 96 -5.97 -0.45 1.19
CA PHE A 96 -6.91 0.02 2.18
C PHE A 96 -6.29 1.19 2.93
N TYR A 97 -7.07 2.25 3.14
CA TYR A 97 -6.68 3.35 4.02
C TYR A 97 -7.88 3.88 4.79
N THR A 98 -7.60 4.53 5.90
CA THR A 98 -8.60 5.24 6.70
C THR A 98 -8.31 6.73 6.74
N PHE A 99 -9.35 7.51 6.91
CA PHE A 99 -9.31 8.94 7.25
C PHE A 99 -10.24 9.18 8.45
N ASN A 100 -10.28 10.39 8.98
CA ASN A 100 -10.94 10.66 10.28
C ASN A 100 -12.34 10.04 10.40
N ASP A 101 -13.13 10.12 9.35
CA ASP A 101 -14.53 9.72 9.38
C ASP A 101 -14.86 8.62 8.38
N GLY A 102 -13.86 7.88 7.88
CA GLY A 102 -14.17 6.88 6.87
C GLY A 102 -13.01 5.97 6.48
N PHE A 103 -13.25 5.22 5.42
CA PHE A 103 -12.26 4.33 4.81
C PHE A 103 -12.36 4.32 3.30
N ALA A 104 -11.30 3.86 2.66
CA ALA A 104 -11.29 3.53 1.25
C ALA A 104 -10.76 2.12 1.00
N PHE A 105 -11.33 1.49 -0.01
CA PHE A 105 -10.84 0.23 -0.57
C PHE A 105 -10.64 0.41 -2.07
N ILE A 106 -9.40 0.30 -2.51
CA ILE A 106 -8.97 0.55 -3.88
C ILE A 106 -8.46 -0.75 -4.47
N THR A 107 -8.92 -1.10 -5.64
CA THR A 107 -8.39 -2.22 -6.45
C THR A 107 -7.86 -1.68 -7.78
N ASP A 108 -7.27 -2.53 -8.60
CA ASP A 108 -6.83 -2.12 -9.95
C ASP A 108 -7.98 -1.69 -10.85
N SER A 109 -9.21 -2.13 -10.57
CA SER A 109 -10.37 -1.91 -11.42
C SER A 109 -11.52 -1.15 -10.76
N SER A 110 -11.47 -0.92 -9.45
CA SER A 110 -12.58 -0.29 -8.72
C SER A 110 -12.10 0.48 -7.51
N LYS A 111 -12.85 1.51 -7.18
CA LYS A 111 -12.62 2.37 -6.02
C LYS A 111 -13.94 2.53 -5.24
N TYR A 112 -13.84 2.48 -3.91
CA TYR A 112 -14.94 2.76 -3.00
C TYR A 112 -14.42 3.52 -1.78
N ILE A 113 -14.90 4.73 -1.58
CA ILE A 113 -14.57 5.59 -0.44
C ILE A 113 -15.86 5.87 0.32
N TYR A 114 -15.89 5.52 1.60
CA TYR A 114 -17.06 5.58 2.46
C TYR A 114 -16.84 6.53 3.63
N ASP A 115 -17.83 7.38 3.89
CA ASP A 115 -17.86 8.29 5.03
C ASP A 115 -18.88 7.80 6.07
N HIS A 116 -18.44 7.61 7.31
CA HIS A 116 -19.27 7.11 8.40
C HIS A 116 -20.27 8.15 8.92
N GLN A 117 -19.91 9.44 8.86
CA GLN A 117 -20.81 10.52 9.30
C GLN A 117 -21.96 10.69 8.31
N LEU A 118 -21.66 10.66 7.03
CA LEU A 118 -22.66 10.74 5.97
C LEU A 118 -23.44 9.45 5.78
N GLY A 119 -22.89 8.32 6.25
CA GLY A 119 -23.53 7.00 6.12
C GLY A 119 -23.60 6.45 4.70
N ASN A 120 -22.83 7.02 3.76
CA ASN A 120 -22.87 6.63 2.36
C ASN A 120 -21.47 6.75 1.70
N PRO A 121 -21.27 6.15 0.51
CA PRO A 121 -20.04 6.38 -0.25
C PRO A 121 -19.97 7.82 -0.77
N VAL A 122 -18.79 8.42 -0.64
CA VAL A 122 -18.50 9.79 -1.11
C VAL A 122 -17.74 9.81 -2.44
N ASP A 123 -17.10 8.71 -2.81
CA ASP A 123 -16.44 8.56 -4.12
C ASP A 123 -16.41 7.09 -4.51
N THR A 124 -16.93 6.79 -5.70
CA THR A 124 -16.94 5.44 -6.26
C THR A 124 -16.58 5.47 -7.74
N ALA A 125 -15.81 4.48 -8.18
CA ALA A 125 -15.49 4.34 -9.60
C ALA A 125 -15.13 2.90 -9.97
N GLY A 126 -15.17 2.59 -11.26
CA GLY A 126 -14.67 1.34 -11.81
C GLY A 126 -15.76 0.31 -12.09
N VAL A 127 -15.34 -0.97 -12.21
CA VAL A 127 -16.17 -2.07 -12.72
C VAL A 127 -17.19 -2.56 -11.70
N ASP A 128 -16.77 -2.70 -10.43
CA ASP A 128 -17.62 -3.19 -9.34
C ASP A 128 -17.28 -2.49 -8.02
N PRO A 129 -17.67 -1.21 -7.88
CA PRO A 129 -17.42 -0.45 -6.66
C PRO A 129 -18.17 -1.02 -5.44
N GLU A 130 -19.34 -1.60 -5.62
CA GLU A 130 -20.12 -2.20 -4.55
C GLU A 130 -19.39 -3.41 -3.91
N ARG A 131 -18.75 -4.24 -4.74
CA ARG A 131 -17.89 -5.31 -4.25
C ARG A 131 -16.69 -4.74 -3.48
N ALA A 132 -16.05 -3.71 -4.00
CA ALA A 132 -14.95 -3.03 -3.31
C ALA A 132 -15.42 -2.49 -1.94
N GLY A 133 -16.61 -1.91 -1.87
CA GLY A 133 -17.22 -1.46 -0.63
C GLY A 133 -17.48 -2.58 0.38
N ARG A 134 -18.01 -3.73 -0.06
CA ARG A 134 -18.19 -4.90 0.81
C ARG A 134 -16.87 -5.44 1.34
N LEU A 135 -15.84 -5.52 0.49
CA LEU A 135 -14.50 -5.96 0.90
C LEU A 135 -13.87 -4.97 1.87
N GLY A 136 -14.00 -3.67 1.63
CA GLY A 136 -13.49 -2.62 2.52
C GLY A 136 -14.14 -2.67 3.91
N LYS A 137 -15.46 -2.85 3.99
CA LYS A 137 -16.18 -3.03 5.26
C LYS A 137 -15.72 -4.28 5.99
N ALA A 138 -15.58 -5.40 5.29
CA ALA A 138 -15.08 -6.64 5.88
C ALA A 138 -13.63 -6.51 6.38
N PHE A 139 -12.77 -5.84 5.61
CA PHE A 139 -11.38 -5.57 6.02
C PHE A 139 -11.33 -4.72 7.28
N LEU A 140 -12.12 -3.65 7.32
CA LEU A 140 -12.22 -2.76 8.49
C LEU A 140 -12.70 -3.53 9.73
N GLN A 141 -13.71 -4.40 9.59
CA GLN A 141 -14.24 -5.22 10.68
C GLN A 141 -13.15 -6.14 11.24
N VAL A 142 -12.43 -6.86 10.38
CA VAL A 142 -11.35 -7.78 10.81
C VAL A 142 -10.22 -7.00 11.48
N LEU A 143 -9.89 -5.80 10.99
CA LEU A 143 -8.88 -4.93 11.58
C LEU A 143 -9.27 -4.52 13.01
N TYR A 144 -10.54 -4.12 13.23
CA TYR A 144 -11.04 -3.78 14.56
C TYR A 144 -11.09 -5.00 15.48
N ASP A 145 -11.54 -6.14 14.99
CA ASP A 145 -11.59 -7.37 15.77
C ASP A 145 -10.17 -7.81 16.21
N ASP A 146 -9.19 -7.72 15.33
CA ASP A 146 -7.79 -7.99 15.67
C ASP A 146 -7.26 -7.00 16.71
N PHE A 147 -7.53 -5.71 16.54
CA PHE A 147 -7.09 -4.68 17.49
C PHE A 147 -7.68 -4.88 18.89
N LEU A 148 -8.95 -5.23 18.98
CA LEU A 148 -9.65 -5.42 20.27
C LEU A 148 -9.25 -6.71 21.01
N ASN A 149 -8.69 -7.69 20.28
CA ASN A 149 -8.30 -8.99 20.85
C ASN A 149 -6.79 -9.12 21.13
N ARG A 150 -6.01 -8.07 20.90
CA ARG A 150 -4.59 -7.98 21.28
C ARG A 150 -4.43 -7.44 22.69
#